data_b08292ca57a3c13ad2bbbda011912b32
#
_entry.id   b08292ca57a3c13ad2bbbda011912b32
#
_cell.length_a   1.000
_cell.length_b   1.000
_cell.length_c   1.000
_cell.angle_alpha   90.00
_cell.angle_beta   90.00
_cell.angle_gamma   90.00
#
_symmetry.space_group_name_H-M   'P 1'
#
loop_
_entity.id
_entity.type
_entity.pdbx_description
1 polymer ?
#
loop_
_entity_poly.entity_id
_entity_poly.type
_entity_poly.pdbx_seq_one_letter_code
_entity_poly.pdbx_strand_id
1 'polypeptide(L)'
;MWPVGQPFETYHNALDMPLTLRIAPELFLKRLMVGGFTKIFELNRSFRNEGIDRRHNPEFTMLEAYCACGDFETMANMVEELICHLAEKFCGGLQIDHKDAEGN
;
A
#
# COMPACT_ATOMS: atom_id res chain seq x y z
N MET A 1 -9.54 4.31 18.41
CA MET A 1 -10.58 3.81 17.50
C MET A 1 -9.97 3.73 16.11
N TRP A 2 -9.93 2.57 15.54
CA TRP A 2 -9.30 2.33 14.26
C TRP A 2 -10.34 2.53 13.16
N PRO A 3 -10.20 3.48 12.26
CA PRO A 3 -11.01 3.53 11.07
C PRO A 3 -10.42 2.49 10.11
N VAL A 4 -10.54 1.26 10.47
CA VAL A 4 -9.90 0.23 9.70
C VAL A 4 -10.98 -0.59 9.08
N GLY A 5 -10.79 -0.90 7.81
CA GLY A 5 -11.62 -1.85 7.12
C GLY A 5 -11.88 -3.10 7.96
N GLN A 6 -13.00 -3.71 7.76
CA GLN A 6 -13.30 -4.96 8.43
C GLN A 6 -12.40 -6.06 7.85
N PRO A 7 -11.88 -6.98 8.69
CA PRO A 7 -11.06 -8.07 8.20
C PRO A 7 -11.90 -9.15 7.52
N PHE A 8 -11.29 -9.84 6.56
CA PHE A 8 -11.76 -11.15 6.14
C PHE A 8 -11.24 -12.20 7.11
N GLU A 9 -12.11 -13.03 7.60
CA GLU A 9 -11.79 -14.13 8.49
C GLU A 9 -11.61 -15.42 7.70
N THR A 10 -10.65 -16.23 8.11
CA THR A 10 -10.39 -17.54 7.53
C THR A 10 -9.92 -18.51 8.62
N TYR A 11 -9.68 -19.75 8.25
CA TYR A 11 -9.25 -20.80 9.18
C TYR A 11 -8.05 -21.56 8.63
N HIS A 12 -7.01 -21.68 9.42
CA HIS A 12 -5.82 -22.45 9.06
C HIS A 12 -5.96 -23.90 9.53
N ASN A 13 -6.24 -24.79 8.61
CA ASN A 13 -6.55 -26.18 8.94
C ASN A 13 -5.40 -26.92 9.61
N ALA A 14 -4.18 -26.75 9.11
CA ALA A 14 -3.00 -27.43 9.67
C ALA A 14 -2.64 -26.94 11.08
N LEU A 15 -2.87 -25.69 11.39
CA LEU A 15 -2.60 -25.08 12.70
C LEU A 15 -3.83 -25.10 13.62
N ASP A 16 -4.98 -25.51 13.11
CA ASP A 16 -6.25 -25.55 13.82
C ASP A 16 -6.56 -24.23 14.53
N MET A 17 -6.50 -23.12 13.79
CA MET A 17 -6.72 -21.80 14.37
C MET A 17 -7.37 -20.83 13.40
N PRO A 18 -8.22 -19.91 13.90
CA PRO A 18 -8.77 -18.83 13.11
C PRO A 18 -7.69 -17.80 12.78
N LEU A 19 -7.71 -17.29 11.56
CA LEU A 19 -6.84 -16.23 11.07
C LEU A 19 -7.64 -15.13 10.41
N THR A 20 -7.02 -13.98 10.25
CA THR A 20 -7.54 -12.90 9.43
C THR A 20 -6.57 -12.59 8.30
N LEU A 21 -7.10 -12.21 7.13
CA LEU A 21 -6.29 -11.65 6.06
C LEU A 21 -5.86 -10.22 6.43
N ARG A 22 -4.67 -9.81 6.00
CA ARG A 22 -4.14 -8.49 6.35
C ARG A 22 -5.02 -7.37 5.81
N ILE A 23 -5.24 -6.37 6.62
CA ILE A 23 -5.94 -5.14 6.24
C ILE A 23 -4.95 -4.10 5.73
N ALA A 24 -3.82 -3.98 6.40
CA ALA A 24 -2.72 -3.07 6.07
C ALA A 24 -1.45 -3.50 6.82
N PRO A 25 -0.26 -3.23 6.27
CA PRO A 25 1.01 -3.57 6.91
C PRO A 25 1.46 -2.56 7.97
N GLU A 26 0.75 -1.47 8.19
CA GLU A 26 1.17 -0.30 8.96
C GLU A 26 1.76 -0.65 10.34
N LEU A 27 1.04 -1.40 11.15
CA LEU A 27 1.47 -1.70 12.51
C LEU A 27 2.72 -2.58 12.57
N PHE A 28 2.84 -3.53 11.67
CA PHE A 28 4.02 -4.38 11.58
C PHE A 28 5.25 -3.60 11.17
N LEU A 29 5.10 -2.70 10.20
CA LEU A 29 6.18 -1.83 9.74
C LEU A 29 6.60 -0.84 10.84
N LYS A 30 5.66 -0.24 11.54
CA LYS A 30 5.96 0.63 12.68
C LYS A 30 6.69 -0.10 13.81
N ARG A 31 6.35 -1.34 14.10
CA ARG A 31 7.09 -2.17 15.07
C ARG A 31 8.55 -2.39 14.65
N LEU A 32 8.78 -2.63 13.38
CA LEU A 32 10.14 -2.76 12.85
C LEU A 32 10.94 -1.45 12.97
N MET A 33 10.29 -0.31 12.74
CA MET A 33 10.91 1.00 12.94
C MET A 33 11.30 1.23 14.39
N VAL A 34 10.43 0.89 15.33
CA VAL A 34 10.74 0.95 16.78
C VAL A 34 11.88 0.00 17.13
N GLY A 35 11.96 -1.15 16.46
CA GLY A 35 13.03 -2.12 16.64
C GLY A 35 14.38 -1.72 16.05
N GLY A 36 14.48 -0.57 15.36
CA GLY A 36 15.74 0.00 14.90
C GLY A 36 15.97 0.04 13.39
N PHE A 37 15.04 -0.40 12.58
CA PHE A 37 15.14 -0.21 11.13
C PHE A 37 14.96 1.27 10.79
N THR A 38 15.83 1.83 9.97
CA THR A 38 15.80 3.25 9.62
C THR A 38 14.97 3.55 8.38
N LYS A 39 14.91 2.61 7.45
CA LYS A 39 14.15 2.70 6.22
C LYS A 39 13.58 1.34 5.88
N ILE A 40 12.30 1.26 5.70
CA ILE A 40 11.61 0.04 5.32
C ILE A 40 10.48 0.33 4.33
N PHE A 41 10.18 -0.64 3.52
CA PHE A 41 8.96 -0.63 2.70
C PHE A 41 8.38 -2.04 2.58
N GLU A 42 7.10 -2.08 2.26
CA GLU A 42 6.42 -3.32 1.90
C GLU A 42 5.51 -3.05 0.70
N LEU A 43 5.60 -3.91 -0.30
CA LEU A 43 4.71 -3.93 -1.45
C LEU A 43 3.98 -5.26 -1.45
N ASN A 44 2.72 -5.25 -1.07
CA ASN A 44 1.97 -6.49 -0.90
C ASN A 44 0.46 -6.29 -1.07
N ARG A 45 -0.27 -7.39 -1.06
CA ARG A 45 -1.72 -7.37 -1.13
C ARG A 45 -2.34 -7.14 0.24
N SER A 46 -3.38 -6.34 0.26
CA SER A 46 -4.21 -6.07 1.42
C SER A 46 -5.67 -6.39 1.11
N PHE A 47 -6.41 -6.69 2.14
CA PHE A 47 -7.80 -7.16 2.03
C PHE A 47 -8.67 -6.37 3.00
N ARG A 48 -9.78 -5.83 2.50
CA ARG A 48 -10.76 -5.13 3.33
C ARG A 48 -12.16 -5.60 3.00
N ASN A 49 -12.84 -6.13 3.99
CA ASN A 49 -14.21 -6.63 3.88
C ASN A 49 -15.20 -5.48 4.04
N GLU A 50 -15.30 -4.64 3.02
CA GLU A 50 -16.14 -3.46 2.98
C GLU A 50 -16.96 -3.42 1.70
N GLY A 51 -17.83 -2.41 1.57
CA GLY A 51 -18.62 -2.20 0.37
C GLY A 51 -17.75 -1.99 -0.88
N ILE A 52 -18.24 -2.52 -1.99
CA ILE A 52 -17.57 -2.45 -3.29
C ILE A 52 -18.09 -1.25 -4.07
N ASP A 53 -17.20 -0.43 -4.60
CA ASP A 53 -17.50 0.63 -5.55
C ASP A 53 -16.36 0.76 -6.59
N ARG A 54 -16.40 1.80 -7.43
CA ARG A 54 -15.39 2.02 -8.48
C ARG A 54 -13.98 2.25 -7.94
N ARG A 55 -13.84 2.66 -6.70
CA ARG A 55 -12.56 3.01 -6.04
C ARG A 55 -12.15 2.05 -4.94
N HIS A 56 -13.04 1.15 -4.53
CA HIS A 56 -12.82 0.24 -3.41
C HIS A 56 -12.95 -1.20 -3.86
N ASN A 57 -11.81 -1.86 -4.04
CA ASN A 57 -11.72 -3.31 -4.21
C ASN A 57 -11.45 -3.99 -2.88
N PRO A 58 -12.06 -5.15 -2.62
CA PRO A 58 -11.76 -5.91 -1.39
C PRO A 58 -10.34 -6.44 -1.33
N GLU A 59 -9.71 -6.68 -2.47
CA GLU A 59 -8.30 -7.06 -2.60
C GLU A 59 -7.57 -6.01 -3.42
N PHE A 60 -6.46 -5.50 -2.92
CA PHE A 60 -5.66 -4.49 -3.63
C PHE A 60 -4.20 -4.56 -3.22
N THR A 61 -3.34 -4.11 -4.11
CA THR A 61 -1.91 -3.98 -3.84
C THR A 61 -1.63 -2.64 -3.21
N MET A 62 -0.87 -2.64 -2.12
CA MET A 62 -0.49 -1.45 -1.38
C MET A 62 1.02 -1.38 -1.25
N LEU A 63 1.58 -0.21 -1.48
CA LEU A 63 2.96 0.13 -1.14
C LEU A 63 2.94 1.06 0.07
N GLU A 64 3.61 0.65 1.14
CA GLU A 64 3.88 1.51 2.29
C GLU A 64 5.37 1.61 2.50
N ALA A 65 5.85 2.82 2.80
CA ALA A 65 7.25 3.09 3.09
C ALA A 65 7.39 3.99 4.30
N TYR A 66 8.38 3.70 5.12
CA TYR A 66 8.67 4.44 6.34
C TYR A 66 10.15 4.81 6.37
N CYS A 67 10.43 6.04 6.79
CA CYS A 67 11.77 6.56 6.93
C CYS A 67 11.90 7.23 8.30
N ALA A 68 12.79 6.72 9.14
CA ALA A 68 13.12 7.34 10.40
C ALA A 68 13.80 8.69 10.15
N CYS A 69 13.49 9.71 10.95
CA CYS A 69 14.05 11.06 10.85
C CYS A 69 13.78 11.77 9.52
N GLY A 70 12.88 11.23 8.70
CA GLY A 70 12.37 11.91 7.52
C GLY A 70 11.24 12.89 7.87
N ASP A 71 11.11 13.93 7.08
CA ASP A 71 10.03 14.89 7.19
C ASP A 71 9.06 14.79 6.00
N PHE A 72 8.10 15.69 5.96
CA PHE A 72 7.13 15.76 4.87
C PHE A 72 7.81 15.95 3.50
N GLU A 73 8.80 16.82 3.42
CA GLU A 73 9.51 17.09 2.15
C GLU A 73 10.29 15.87 1.67
N THR A 74 10.95 15.16 2.58
CA THR A 74 11.66 13.91 2.28
C THR A 74 10.72 12.89 1.63
N MET A 75 9.55 12.72 2.19
CA MET A 75 8.57 11.77 1.66
C MET A 75 7.94 12.25 0.35
N ALA A 76 7.65 13.55 0.22
CA ALA A 76 7.14 14.14 -1.02
C ALA A 76 8.14 13.96 -2.17
N ASN A 77 9.41 14.25 -1.95
CA ASN A 77 10.46 14.05 -2.93
C ASN A 77 10.59 12.58 -3.34
N MET A 78 10.51 11.67 -2.39
CA MET A 78 10.56 10.23 -2.67
C MET A 78 9.41 9.79 -3.56
N VAL A 79 8.19 10.26 -3.31
CA VAL A 79 7.02 9.94 -4.13
C VAL A 79 7.15 10.52 -5.53
N GLU A 80 7.61 11.77 -5.67
CA GLU A 80 7.87 12.38 -6.98
C GLU A 80 8.91 11.60 -7.78
N GLU A 81 10.04 11.27 -7.17
CA GLU A 81 11.08 10.48 -7.81
C GLU A 81 10.60 9.09 -8.23
N LEU A 82 9.80 8.45 -7.40
CA LEU A 82 9.20 7.15 -7.72
C LEU A 82 8.30 7.24 -8.94
N ILE A 83 7.41 8.21 -8.98
CA ILE A 83 6.47 8.40 -10.10
C ILE A 83 7.24 8.74 -11.38
N CYS A 84 8.21 9.65 -11.32
CA CYS A 84 9.05 9.99 -12.47
C CYS A 84 9.82 8.77 -12.99
N HIS A 85 10.42 8.00 -12.10
CA HIS A 85 11.14 6.79 -12.47
C HIS A 85 10.25 5.77 -13.18
N LEU A 86 9.06 5.55 -12.67
CA LEU A 86 8.08 4.64 -13.26
C LEU A 86 7.58 5.16 -14.63
N ALA A 87 7.33 6.44 -14.75
CA ALA A 87 6.91 7.06 -16.01
C ALA A 87 7.99 6.92 -17.08
N GLU A 88 9.24 7.23 -16.76
CA GLU A 88 10.36 7.07 -17.70
C GLU A 88 10.56 5.61 -18.11
N LYS A 89 10.49 4.70 -17.16
CA LYS A 89 10.76 3.28 -17.40
C LYS A 89 9.65 2.59 -18.20
N PHE A 90 8.39 2.89 -17.94
CA PHE A 90 7.24 2.17 -18.49
C PHE A 90 6.43 2.95 -19.51
N CYS A 91 6.48 4.28 -19.49
CA CYS A 91 5.72 5.13 -20.40
C CYS A 91 6.62 5.89 -21.40
N GLY A 92 7.94 5.72 -21.32
CA GLY A 92 8.89 6.31 -22.25
C GLY A 92 9.19 7.79 -22.04
N GLY A 93 8.70 8.40 -20.96
CA GLY A 93 8.94 9.81 -20.64
C GLY A 93 8.01 10.33 -19.54
N LEU A 94 8.18 11.59 -19.19
CA LEU A 94 7.40 12.25 -18.13
C LEU A 94 6.04 12.75 -18.60
N GLN A 95 5.78 12.73 -19.91
CA GLN A 95 4.48 13.07 -20.48
C GLN A 95 3.68 11.81 -20.73
N ILE A 96 2.51 11.74 -20.14
CA ILE A 96 1.60 10.60 -20.25
C ILE A 96 0.26 11.11 -20.77
N ASP A 97 -0.15 10.57 -21.91
CA ASP A 97 -1.46 10.88 -22.48
C ASP A 97 -2.55 10.15 -21.68
N HIS A 98 -3.41 10.92 -21.06
CA HIS A 98 -4.52 10.39 -20.28
C HIS A 98 -5.80 10.49 -21.11
N LYS A 99 -6.37 9.34 -21.42
CA LYS A 99 -7.66 9.29 -22.10
C LYS A 99 -8.78 9.17 -21.09
N ASP A 100 -9.86 9.91 -21.31
CA ASP A 100 -11.06 9.75 -20.51
C ASP A 100 -11.80 8.44 -20.83
N ALA A 101 -12.90 8.19 -20.13
CA ALA A 101 -13.70 6.98 -20.34
C ALA A 101 -14.34 6.89 -21.75
N GLU A 102 -14.32 8.01 -22.51
CA GLU A 102 -14.86 8.12 -23.86
C GLU A 102 -13.77 8.02 -24.94
N GLY A 103 -12.50 7.91 -24.51
CA GLY A 103 -11.35 7.71 -25.39
C GLY A 103 -10.75 8.99 -25.98
N ASN A 104 -11.15 10.15 -25.43
CA ASN A 104 -10.61 11.45 -25.83
C ASN A 104 -9.32 11.78 -25.10
#